data_7b6539de21a472cdb6eda887a8b846db
#
_entry.id   7b6539de21a472cdb6eda887a8b846db
#
_cell.length_a   1.000
_cell.length_b   1.000
_cell.length_c   1.000
_cell.angle_alpha   90.00
_cell.angle_beta   90.00
_cell.angle_gamma   90.00
#
_symmetry.space_group_name_H-M   'P 1'
#
loop_
_entity.id
_entity.type
_entity.pdbx_description
1 polymer ?
#
loop_
_entity_poly.entity_id
_entity_poly.type
_entity_poly.pdbx_seq_one_letter_code
_entity_poly.pdbx_strand_id
1 'polypeptide(L)'
;MSSESAKILLTGLPGCGKTTAIMQVISNLSHTKAAGFYTQEIRENNTRKGFSWTRLDGATGIIAHIDIKSPFKVGKYKVDVGGFEKSVVPVLDIERSNAELFIIDEIGKMECMSERFVAAVHRLFASDRSVLATVAQKGTGLISEVKNFPGTKLFNLTAKSRDKTIAEISQILSFLKKGT
;
A
#
# COMPACT_ATOMS: atom_id res chain seq x y z
N MET A 1 28.31 4.63 -2.11
CA MET A 1 27.25 5.20 -2.98
C MET A 1 25.93 4.91 -2.26
N SER A 2 25.20 5.94 -1.84
CA SER A 2 23.87 5.74 -1.27
C SER A 2 22.98 5.16 -2.37
N SER A 3 22.44 3.97 -2.15
CA SER A 3 21.43 3.41 -3.07
C SER A 3 20.27 4.40 -3.18
N GLU A 4 19.93 4.81 -4.39
CA GLU A 4 18.77 5.67 -4.59
C GLU A 4 17.53 4.91 -4.12
N SER A 5 16.78 5.47 -3.18
CA SER A 5 15.50 4.94 -2.73
C SER A 5 14.45 6.03 -2.76
N ALA A 6 13.21 5.67 -3.00
CA ALA A 6 12.11 6.63 -3.06
C ALA A 6 10.96 6.21 -2.12
N LYS A 7 10.44 7.16 -1.35
CA LYS A 7 9.23 7.00 -0.55
C LYS A 7 8.12 7.81 -1.22
N ILE A 8 7.19 7.12 -1.87
CA ILE A 8 6.13 7.74 -2.67
C ILE A 8 4.78 7.35 -2.10
N LEU A 9 3.97 8.36 -1.82
CA LEU A 9 2.61 8.21 -1.33
C LEU A 9 1.61 8.82 -2.31
N LEU A 10 0.53 8.09 -2.55
CA LEU A 10 -0.66 8.60 -3.22
C LEU A 10 -1.79 8.76 -2.21
N THR A 11 -2.43 9.93 -2.22
CA THR A 11 -3.67 10.17 -1.49
C THR A 11 -4.73 10.68 -2.45
N GLY A 12 -5.98 10.69 -2.05
CA GLY A 12 -7.09 11.16 -2.86
C GLY A 12 -8.41 10.58 -2.40
N LEU A 13 -9.51 11.08 -2.94
CA LEU A 13 -10.85 10.63 -2.62
C LEU A 13 -11.04 9.11 -2.88
N PRO A 14 -11.91 8.43 -2.12
CA PRO A 14 -12.31 7.07 -2.46
C PRO A 14 -12.79 6.97 -3.91
N GLY A 15 -12.36 5.92 -4.61
CA GLY A 15 -12.75 5.69 -6.01
C GLY A 15 -12.05 6.55 -7.05
N CYS A 16 -11.10 7.44 -6.69
CA CYS A 16 -10.36 8.24 -7.68
C CYS A 16 -9.32 7.45 -8.50
N GLY A 17 -9.16 6.15 -8.22
CA GLY A 17 -8.28 5.27 -9.00
C GLY A 17 -6.87 5.09 -8.45
N LYS A 18 -6.66 5.23 -7.13
CA LYS A 18 -5.34 5.04 -6.49
C LYS A 18 -4.75 3.65 -6.74
N THR A 19 -5.51 2.59 -6.47
CA THR A 19 -5.09 1.21 -6.73
C THR A 19 -4.75 0.99 -8.21
N THR A 20 -5.60 1.49 -9.12
CA THR A 20 -5.35 1.42 -10.56
C THR A 20 -4.05 2.12 -10.94
N ALA A 21 -3.79 3.30 -10.37
CA ALA A 21 -2.55 4.04 -10.63
C ALA A 21 -1.32 3.25 -10.15
N ILE A 22 -1.34 2.67 -8.95
CA ILE A 22 -0.26 1.80 -8.45
C ILE A 22 -0.03 0.62 -9.39
N MET A 23 -1.08 -0.08 -9.82
CA MET A 23 -0.94 -1.25 -10.70
C MET A 23 -0.36 -0.87 -12.07
N GLN A 24 -0.69 0.28 -12.62
CA GLN A 24 -0.09 0.79 -13.83
C GLN A 24 1.39 1.15 -13.67
N VAL A 25 1.77 1.75 -12.54
CA VAL A 25 3.19 2.01 -12.24
C VAL A 25 3.97 0.70 -12.14
N ILE A 26 3.44 -0.31 -11.44
CA ILE A 26 4.07 -1.64 -11.35
C ILE A 26 4.25 -2.25 -12.74
N SER A 27 3.23 -2.19 -13.59
CA SER A 27 3.30 -2.69 -14.97
C SER A 27 4.39 -1.99 -15.80
N ASN A 28 4.59 -0.68 -15.60
CA ASN A 28 5.66 0.07 -16.24
C ASN A 28 7.06 -0.30 -15.73
N LEU A 29 7.15 -0.98 -14.57
CA LEU A 29 8.39 -1.40 -13.90
C LEU A 29 8.58 -2.92 -13.97
N SER A 30 8.23 -3.56 -15.06
CA SER A 30 8.10 -5.00 -15.26
C SER A 30 9.33 -5.87 -14.89
N HIS A 31 10.52 -5.26 -14.78
CA HIS A 31 11.75 -5.95 -14.37
C HIS A 31 12.16 -5.71 -12.91
N THR A 32 11.39 -4.88 -12.18
CA THR A 32 11.68 -4.55 -10.79
C THR A 32 11.15 -5.65 -9.87
N LYS A 33 11.99 -6.11 -8.95
CA LYS A 33 11.55 -7.04 -7.90
C LYS A 33 10.68 -6.29 -6.91
N ALA A 34 9.37 -6.51 -6.97
CA ALA A 34 8.41 -5.90 -6.09
C ALA A 34 7.76 -6.93 -5.16
N ALA A 35 7.48 -6.51 -3.93
CA ALA A 35 6.69 -7.26 -2.94
C ALA A 35 5.62 -6.34 -2.33
N GLY A 36 4.62 -6.93 -1.70
CA GLY A 36 3.57 -6.17 -1.05
C GLY A 36 2.17 -6.64 -1.41
N PHE A 37 1.21 -5.75 -1.27
CA PHE A 37 -0.20 -6.07 -1.46
C PHE A 37 -1.01 -4.84 -1.89
N TYR A 38 -2.20 -5.12 -2.41
CA TYR A 38 -3.24 -4.13 -2.67
C TYR A 38 -4.59 -4.62 -2.14
N THR A 39 -5.51 -3.67 -1.93
CA THR A 39 -6.85 -3.94 -1.41
C THR A 39 -7.92 -3.65 -2.46
N GLN A 40 -9.03 -4.36 -2.35
CA GLN A 40 -10.20 -4.18 -3.22
C GLN A 40 -11.48 -4.27 -2.41
N GLU A 41 -12.51 -3.55 -2.85
CA GLU A 41 -13.84 -3.66 -2.26
C GLU A 41 -14.50 -5.00 -2.61
N ILE A 42 -15.06 -5.66 -1.60
CA ILE A 42 -15.97 -6.80 -1.79
C ILE A 42 -17.38 -6.22 -1.92
N ARG A 43 -18.02 -6.46 -3.06
CA ARG A 43 -19.39 -5.99 -3.33
C ARG A 43 -20.33 -7.13 -3.65
N GLU A 44 -21.54 -7.06 -3.09
CA GLU A 44 -22.67 -7.92 -3.40
C GLU A 44 -23.88 -7.04 -3.75
N ASN A 45 -24.50 -7.28 -4.87
CA ASN A 45 -25.64 -6.49 -5.37
C ASN A 45 -25.38 -4.96 -5.29
N ASN A 46 -24.23 -4.52 -5.79
CA ASN A 46 -23.74 -3.14 -5.74
C ASN A 46 -23.52 -2.56 -4.33
N THR A 47 -23.76 -3.35 -3.28
CA THR A 47 -23.53 -2.93 -1.90
C THR A 47 -22.15 -3.41 -1.43
N ARG A 48 -21.35 -2.51 -0.89
CA ARG A 48 -20.05 -2.87 -0.32
C ARG A 48 -20.25 -3.64 0.98
N LYS A 49 -19.71 -4.87 1.01
CA LYS A 49 -19.77 -5.80 2.13
C LYS A 49 -18.47 -5.88 2.91
N GLY A 50 -17.36 -5.58 2.26
CA GLY A 50 -16.05 -5.69 2.89
C GLY A 50 -14.91 -5.24 1.98
N PHE A 51 -13.71 -5.69 2.36
CA PHE A 51 -12.46 -5.46 1.64
C PHE A 51 -11.62 -6.73 1.66
N SER A 52 -11.05 -7.06 0.52
CA SER A 52 -10.05 -8.12 0.35
C SER A 52 -8.66 -7.50 0.24
N TRP A 53 -7.65 -8.28 0.56
CA TRP A 53 -6.27 -8.02 0.20
C TRP A 53 -5.82 -9.04 -0.85
N THR A 54 -4.93 -8.61 -1.75
CA THR A 54 -4.25 -9.48 -2.70
C THR A 54 -2.77 -9.13 -2.67
N ARG A 55 -1.92 -10.13 -2.43
CA ARG A 55 -0.47 -9.99 -2.48
C ARG A 55 0.00 -10.02 -3.93
N LEU A 56 1.17 -9.44 -4.20
CA LEU A 56 1.75 -9.45 -5.56
C LEU A 56 2.13 -10.86 -6.03
N ASP A 57 2.28 -11.84 -5.13
CA ASP A 57 2.51 -13.25 -5.47
C ASP A 57 1.20 -14.03 -5.74
N GLY A 58 0.06 -13.37 -5.73
CA GLY A 58 -1.24 -13.92 -6.08
C GLY A 58 -2.07 -14.45 -4.91
N ALA A 59 -1.53 -14.55 -3.68
CA ALA A 59 -2.31 -14.94 -2.51
C ALA A 59 -3.36 -13.86 -2.20
N THR A 60 -4.56 -14.26 -1.80
CA THR A 60 -5.67 -13.34 -1.49
C THR A 60 -6.42 -13.76 -0.23
N GLY A 61 -7.08 -12.81 0.41
CA GLY A 61 -7.91 -13.03 1.58
C GLY A 61 -8.74 -11.81 1.94
N ILE A 62 -9.44 -11.87 3.06
CA ILE A 62 -10.32 -10.80 3.54
C ILE A 62 -9.58 -10.02 4.64
N ILE A 63 -9.55 -8.69 4.54
CA ILE A 63 -9.09 -7.85 5.64
C ILE A 63 -10.26 -7.40 6.51
N ALA A 64 -11.42 -7.10 5.91
CA ALA A 64 -12.58 -6.65 6.65
C ALA A 64 -13.89 -7.05 5.97
N HIS A 65 -14.89 -7.41 6.75
CA HIS A 65 -16.22 -7.76 6.24
C HIS A 65 -17.29 -7.52 7.29
N ILE A 66 -18.54 -7.33 6.85
CA ILE A 66 -19.67 -7.13 7.76
C ILE A 66 -20.03 -8.39 8.57
N ASP A 67 -19.75 -9.59 8.01
CA ASP A 67 -20.19 -10.88 8.57
C ASP A 67 -19.11 -11.62 9.37
N ILE A 68 -17.85 -11.19 9.33
CA ILE A 68 -16.80 -11.85 10.13
C ILE A 68 -16.95 -11.47 11.61
N LYS A 69 -16.47 -12.36 12.49
CA LYS A 69 -16.42 -12.11 13.93
C LYS A 69 -15.05 -11.57 14.30
N SER A 70 -14.99 -10.35 14.83
CA SER A 70 -13.77 -9.72 15.31
C SER A 70 -14.10 -8.62 16.32
N PRO A 71 -13.26 -8.42 17.34
CA PRO A 71 -13.39 -7.27 18.24
C PRO A 71 -13.00 -5.94 17.57
N PHE A 72 -12.20 -6.01 16.49
CA PHE A 72 -11.76 -4.84 15.76
C PHE A 72 -12.79 -4.42 14.70
N LYS A 73 -13.06 -3.11 14.60
CA LYS A 73 -14.01 -2.60 13.61
C LYS A 73 -13.66 -1.20 13.11
N VAL A 74 -13.98 -0.95 11.84
CA VAL A 74 -14.00 0.39 11.23
C VAL A 74 -15.38 0.61 10.62
N GLY A 75 -16.14 1.53 11.18
CA GLY A 75 -17.54 1.72 10.81
C GLY A 75 -18.34 0.42 11.03
N LYS A 76 -18.99 -0.07 9.98
CA LYS A 76 -19.76 -1.33 10.03
C LYS A 76 -18.94 -2.59 9.76
N TYR A 77 -17.69 -2.46 9.32
CA TYR A 77 -16.84 -3.58 8.94
C TYR A 77 -16.05 -4.09 10.14
N LYS A 78 -16.04 -5.41 10.33
CA LYS A 78 -15.17 -6.10 11.27
C LYS A 78 -13.85 -6.40 10.58
N VAL A 79 -12.72 -6.21 11.26
CA VAL A 79 -11.37 -6.32 10.72
C VAL A 79 -10.70 -7.59 11.22
N ASP A 80 -10.23 -8.43 10.31
CA ASP A 80 -9.42 -9.62 10.63
C ASP A 80 -7.94 -9.25 10.77
N VAL A 81 -7.60 -8.64 11.91
CA VAL A 81 -6.22 -8.23 12.20
C VAL A 81 -5.28 -9.44 12.22
N GLY A 82 -5.70 -10.56 12.84
CA GLY A 82 -4.85 -11.76 12.96
C GLY A 82 -4.55 -12.41 11.61
N GLY A 83 -5.55 -12.57 10.74
CA GLY A 83 -5.36 -13.08 9.38
C GLY A 83 -4.49 -12.18 8.53
N PHE A 84 -4.69 -10.86 8.64
CA PHE A 84 -3.86 -9.87 7.96
C PHE A 84 -2.39 -9.92 8.42
N GLU A 85 -2.14 -9.97 9.72
CA GLU A 85 -0.78 -10.09 10.28
C GLU A 85 -0.08 -11.36 9.84
N LYS A 86 -0.79 -12.48 9.81
CA LYS A 86 -0.23 -13.77 9.41
C LYS A 86 0.09 -13.84 7.92
N SER A 87 -0.74 -13.22 7.08
CA SER A 87 -0.69 -13.43 5.63
C SER A 87 -0.03 -12.28 4.88
N VAL A 88 -0.20 -11.04 5.33
CA VAL A 88 0.25 -9.85 4.59
C VAL A 88 1.51 -9.23 5.20
N VAL A 89 1.60 -9.10 6.52
CA VAL A 89 2.75 -8.45 7.16
C VAL A 89 4.09 -9.10 6.80
N PRO A 90 4.22 -10.45 6.69
CA PRO A 90 5.49 -11.07 6.33
C PRO A 90 6.05 -10.68 4.95
N VAL A 91 5.21 -10.26 3.98
CA VAL A 91 5.71 -9.82 2.67
C VAL A 91 6.32 -8.42 2.68
N LEU A 92 6.16 -7.69 3.79
CA LEU A 92 6.76 -6.39 4.04
C LEU A 92 8.08 -6.49 4.83
N ASP A 93 8.56 -7.70 5.11
CA ASP A 93 9.79 -7.93 5.85
C ASP A 93 11.01 -7.72 4.94
N ILE A 94 11.75 -6.63 5.19
CA ILE A 94 12.92 -6.24 4.41
C ILE A 94 14.11 -7.21 4.56
N GLU A 95 14.17 -7.95 5.65
CA GLU A 95 15.27 -8.91 5.92
C GLU A 95 15.05 -10.23 5.16
N ARG A 96 13.79 -10.58 4.92
CA ARG A 96 13.40 -11.82 4.22
C ARG A 96 13.12 -11.63 2.75
N SER A 97 13.02 -10.38 2.29
CA SER A 97 12.68 -10.05 0.91
C SER A 97 13.86 -9.42 0.18
N ASN A 98 14.10 -9.87 -1.05
CA ASN A 98 15.03 -9.23 -1.98
C ASN A 98 14.33 -8.18 -2.86
N ALA A 99 13.11 -7.77 -2.51
CA ALA A 99 12.38 -6.75 -3.25
C ALA A 99 13.07 -5.39 -3.17
N GLU A 100 13.11 -4.70 -4.29
CA GLU A 100 13.64 -3.34 -4.42
C GLU A 100 12.54 -2.30 -4.21
N LEU A 101 11.29 -2.71 -4.47
CA LEU A 101 10.09 -1.88 -4.35
C LEU A 101 9.03 -2.59 -3.50
N PHE A 102 8.56 -1.91 -2.46
CA PHE A 102 7.44 -2.39 -1.65
C PHE A 102 6.17 -1.63 -1.98
N ILE A 103 5.10 -2.38 -2.21
CA ILE A 103 3.77 -1.86 -2.55
C ILE A 103 2.85 -2.03 -1.36
N ILE A 104 2.20 -0.94 -0.95
CA ILE A 104 1.25 -0.93 0.17
C ILE A 104 0.00 -0.16 -0.27
N ASP A 105 -1.06 -0.85 -0.57
CA ASP A 105 -2.34 -0.23 -0.88
C ASP A 105 -3.45 -0.85 -0.02
N GLU A 106 -3.78 -0.21 1.09
CA GLU A 106 -3.57 1.17 1.55
C GLU A 106 -2.90 1.21 2.96
N ILE A 107 -2.25 2.33 3.32
CA ILE A 107 -1.96 2.69 4.71
C ILE A 107 -3.19 3.42 5.26
N GLY A 108 -4.14 2.66 5.78
CA GLY A 108 -5.43 3.13 6.21
C GLY A 108 -5.79 2.69 7.63
N LYS A 109 -7.02 3.01 8.05
CA LYS A 109 -7.47 2.74 9.43
C LYS A 109 -7.57 1.25 9.76
N MET A 110 -7.88 0.40 8.77
CA MET A 110 -8.03 -1.04 8.98
C MET A 110 -6.66 -1.70 9.17
N GLU A 111 -5.72 -1.39 8.30
CA GLU A 111 -4.35 -1.89 8.31
C GLU A 111 -3.60 -1.44 9.57
N CYS A 112 -3.81 -0.17 9.96
CA CYS A 112 -3.20 0.41 11.17
C CYS A 112 -3.73 -0.15 12.51
N MET A 113 -4.74 -1.03 12.49
CA MET A 113 -5.13 -1.81 13.67
C MET A 113 -4.13 -2.91 14.01
N SER A 114 -3.28 -3.29 13.06
CA SER A 114 -2.18 -4.22 13.27
C SER A 114 -0.93 -3.47 13.72
N GLU A 115 -0.50 -3.67 14.95
CA GLU A 115 0.77 -3.13 15.47
C GLU A 115 1.96 -3.66 14.69
N ARG A 116 1.91 -4.91 14.21
CA ARG A 116 2.95 -5.52 13.39
C ARG A 116 3.05 -4.86 12.03
N PHE A 117 1.90 -4.50 11.42
CA PHE A 117 1.90 -3.73 10.18
C PHE A 117 2.51 -2.35 10.39
N VAL A 118 2.11 -1.63 11.43
CA VAL A 118 2.67 -0.32 11.80
C VAL A 118 4.19 -0.42 11.93
N ALA A 119 4.69 -1.41 12.68
CA ALA A 119 6.12 -1.62 12.86
C ALA A 119 6.85 -1.97 11.55
N ALA A 120 6.22 -2.77 10.67
CA ALA A 120 6.79 -3.10 9.37
C ALA A 120 6.90 -1.87 8.45
N VAL A 121 5.87 -1.02 8.41
CA VAL A 121 5.88 0.22 7.63
C VAL A 121 6.95 1.19 8.15
N HIS A 122 7.10 1.34 9.46
CA HIS A 122 8.18 2.17 10.03
C HIS A 122 9.55 1.68 9.59
N ARG A 123 9.82 0.37 9.64
CA ARG A 123 11.10 -0.21 9.16
C ARG A 123 11.32 0.04 7.67
N LEU A 124 10.27 -0.12 6.84
CA LEU A 124 10.35 0.15 5.40
C LEU A 124 10.68 1.62 5.11
N PHE A 125 10.03 2.56 5.81
CA PHE A 125 10.31 3.98 5.61
C PHE A 125 11.70 4.37 6.07
N ALA A 126 12.23 3.76 7.13
CA ALA A 126 13.58 3.98 7.63
C ALA A 126 14.68 3.26 6.82
N SER A 127 14.32 2.32 5.92
CA SER A 127 15.27 1.53 5.13
C SER A 127 15.70 2.23 3.83
N ASP A 128 16.64 1.63 3.13
CA ASP A 128 17.06 1.99 1.76
C ASP A 128 16.15 1.40 0.65
N ARG A 129 15.05 0.74 1.02
CA ARG A 129 14.10 0.18 0.06
C ARG A 129 13.15 1.25 -0.46
N SER A 130 12.77 1.15 -1.74
CA SER A 130 11.73 2.02 -2.28
C SER A 130 10.33 1.58 -1.84
N VAL A 131 9.47 2.55 -1.59
CA VAL A 131 8.06 2.32 -1.19
C VAL A 131 7.15 3.13 -2.10
N LEU A 132 6.15 2.47 -2.64
CA LEU A 132 5.01 3.08 -3.32
C LEU A 132 3.74 2.67 -2.59
N ALA A 133 3.08 3.61 -1.95
CA ALA A 133 1.90 3.31 -1.17
C ALA A 133 0.75 4.27 -1.42
N THR A 134 -0.48 3.81 -1.18
CA THR A 134 -1.60 4.72 -0.96
C THR A 134 -1.75 5.00 0.53
N VAL A 135 -2.23 6.18 0.86
CA VAL A 135 -2.46 6.60 2.24
C VAL A 135 -3.80 7.32 2.37
N ALA A 136 -4.52 7.03 3.44
CA ALA A 136 -5.79 7.70 3.74
C ALA A 136 -5.62 9.23 3.82
N GLN A 137 -6.59 9.98 3.30
CA GLN A 137 -6.52 11.45 3.29
C GLN A 137 -6.44 12.04 4.70
N LYS A 138 -7.18 11.45 5.64
CA LYS A 138 -7.25 11.89 7.04
C LYS A 138 -6.92 10.73 7.96
N GLY A 139 -6.20 11.02 9.03
CA GLY A 139 -5.84 10.04 10.06
C GLY A 139 -4.70 10.57 10.92
N THR A 140 -4.52 9.91 12.06
CA THR A 140 -3.45 10.17 13.03
C THR A 140 -2.47 8.99 13.05
N GLY A 141 -1.46 9.05 13.91
CA GLY A 141 -0.44 8.00 14.02
C GLY A 141 0.26 7.76 12.70
N LEU A 142 0.44 6.50 12.32
CA LEU A 142 1.16 6.10 11.11
C LEU A 142 0.72 6.86 9.86
N ILE A 143 -0.61 7.09 9.67
CA ILE A 143 -1.16 7.80 8.49
C ILE A 143 -0.59 9.22 8.39
N SER A 144 -0.43 9.91 9.51
CA SER A 144 0.18 11.24 9.55
C SER A 144 1.71 11.17 9.46
N GLU A 145 2.32 10.22 10.13
CA GLU A 145 3.77 10.06 10.23
C GLU A 145 4.40 9.79 8.88
N VAL A 146 3.86 8.86 8.08
CA VAL A 146 4.41 8.55 6.75
C VAL A 146 4.33 9.73 5.79
N LYS A 147 3.30 10.58 5.91
CA LYS A 147 3.18 11.80 5.07
C LYS A 147 4.24 12.84 5.39
N ASN A 148 4.69 12.88 6.62
CA ASN A 148 5.69 13.83 7.12
C ASN A 148 7.09 13.21 7.22
N PHE A 149 7.25 11.95 6.80
CA PHE A 149 8.55 11.28 6.85
C PHE A 149 9.54 11.98 5.88
N PRO A 150 10.79 12.25 6.32
CA PRO A 150 11.78 12.94 5.48
C PRO A 150 11.98 12.26 4.14
N GLY A 151 11.97 13.04 3.05
CA GLY A 151 12.13 12.52 1.69
C GLY A 151 10.89 11.91 1.06
N THR A 152 9.77 11.85 1.77
CA THR A 152 8.50 11.35 1.19
C THR A 152 7.95 12.33 0.16
N LYS A 153 7.57 11.80 -1.01
CA LYS A 153 6.84 12.52 -2.05
C LYS A 153 5.36 12.14 -1.97
N LEU A 154 4.52 13.10 -1.66
CA LEU A 154 3.06 12.91 -1.55
C LEU A 154 2.34 13.47 -2.78
N PHE A 155 1.62 12.61 -3.51
CA PHE A 155 0.80 12.96 -4.66
C PHE A 155 -0.68 12.93 -4.28
N ASN A 156 -1.39 14.01 -4.58
CA ASN A 156 -2.85 14.03 -4.46
C ASN A 156 -3.48 13.64 -5.80
N LEU A 157 -4.01 12.42 -5.87
CA LEU A 157 -4.56 11.85 -7.09
C LEU A 157 -6.00 12.32 -7.32
N THR A 158 -6.25 12.77 -8.54
CA THR A 158 -7.58 13.07 -9.07
C THR A 158 -7.76 12.36 -10.41
N ALA A 159 -9.00 12.24 -10.88
CA ALA A 159 -9.24 11.68 -12.22
C ALA A 159 -8.51 12.45 -13.33
N LYS A 160 -8.38 13.77 -13.18
CA LYS A 160 -7.69 14.63 -14.16
C LYS A 160 -6.17 14.52 -14.12
N SER A 161 -5.59 14.27 -12.95
CA SER A 161 -4.12 14.22 -12.76
C SER A 161 -3.55 12.82 -12.88
N ARG A 162 -4.38 11.78 -12.96
CA ARG A 162 -3.96 10.37 -12.82
C ARG A 162 -2.85 9.99 -13.79
N ASP A 163 -3.03 10.21 -15.08
CA ASP A 163 -2.06 9.76 -16.10
C ASP A 163 -0.72 10.51 -15.96
N LYS A 164 -0.77 11.82 -15.66
CA LYS A 164 0.43 12.61 -15.36
C LYS A 164 1.14 12.09 -14.11
N THR A 165 0.39 11.80 -13.05
CA THR A 165 0.95 11.28 -11.80
C THR A 165 1.60 9.92 -12.00
N ILE A 166 0.98 9.01 -12.76
CA ILE A 166 1.54 7.71 -13.11
C ILE A 166 2.85 7.87 -13.87
N ALA A 167 2.90 8.75 -14.87
CA ALA A 167 4.11 9.01 -15.65
C ALA A 167 5.25 9.55 -14.75
N GLU A 168 4.94 10.51 -13.89
CA GLU A 168 5.91 11.11 -12.97
C GLU A 168 6.46 10.08 -11.97
N ILE A 169 5.59 9.28 -11.34
CA ILE A 169 6.03 8.23 -10.41
C ILE A 169 6.87 7.17 -11.14
N SER A 170 6.45 6.74 -12.34
CA SER A 170 7.21 5.79 -13.14
C SER A 170 8.60 6.32 -13.51
N GLN A 171 8.72 7.62 -13.78
CA GLN A 171 10.00 8.28 -14.03
C GLN A 171 10.88 8.31 -12.78
N ILE A 172 10.31 8.68 -11.62
CA ILE A 172 11.04 8.69 -10.35
C ILE A 172 11.59 7.30 -10.03
N LEU A 173 10.81 6.24 -10.25
CA LEU A 173 11.21 4.87 -9.97
C LEU A 173 12.01 4.20 -11.11
N SER A 174 12.29 4.91 -12.19
CA SER A 174 12.97 4.33 -13.36
C SER A 174 14.41 3.88 -13.07
N PHE A 175 15.06 4.38 -12.02
CA PHE A 175 16.38 3.92 -11.59
C PHE A 175 16.38 2.44 -11.15
N LEU A 176 15.24 1.91 -10.66
CA LEU A 176 15.09 0.50 -10.30
C LEU A 176 15.20 -0.46 -11.50
N LYS A 177 15.09 0.05 -12.74
CA LYS A 177 15.28 -0.72 -13.97
C LYS A 177 16.74 -0.91 -14.36
N LYS A 178 17.67 -0.19 -13.73
CA LYS A 178 19.09 -0.14 -14.10
C LYS A 178 19.96 -1.12 -13.32
N GLY A 179 19.39 -1.87 -12.38
CA GLY A 179 20.07 -2.78 -11.48
C GLY A 179 20.12 -4.23 -11.97
N THR A 180 20.42 -4.45 -13.27
CA THR A 180 20.72 -5.78 -13.85
C THR A 180 22.07 -5.77 -14.48
#